data_4cd5726104260539d0ef5ee0e0701c3f
#
_entry.id   4cd5726104260539d0ef5ee0e0701c3f
#
_cell.length_a   1.000
_cell.length_b   1.000
_cell.length_c   1.000
_cell.angle_alpha   90.00
_cell.angle_beta   90.00
_cell.angle_gamma   90.00
#
_symmetry.space_group_name_H-M   'P 1'
#
loop_
_entity.id
_entity.type
_entity.pdbx_description
1 polymer ?
#
loop_
_entity_poly.entity_id
_entity_poly.type
_entity_poly.pdbx_seq_one_letter_code
_entity_poly.pdbx_strand_id
1 'polypeptide(L)'
;MTTTLRPAGPIQSGADGAQRRAYDVCDNGRPVGSVALAVAPGAGGATGLIRALRIDEAVRRRGRGTIAALASEEILRGWGCSQVCTEVAAGDTAGERLAAALGYTERSRNMVKTLPEEPPTLPGGLTAQPMTPEEFAVWERDAVAAYTENLVSRGVPREAAPAAARAAHARHLPDGLATEGVRLDHLRHGAETVGHVWEAPFEMHPGLRIGYVFDVEVAEPYRGRGYGRALMLQAERIALAAGETRIGLHVLTANTPALRLYESLGYEPTRHSLAKPL
;
A
#
# COMPACT_ATOMS: atom_id res chain seq x y z
N MET A 1 23.05 -23.99 19.86
CA MET A 1 22.98 -23.12 18.67
C MET A 1 22.42 -21.77 19.11
N THR A 2 23.20 -20.71 18.94
CA THR A 2 22.80 -19.37 19.37
C THR A 2 22.66 -18.48 18.13
N THR A 3 21.43 -18.16 17.76
CA THR A 3 21.15 -17.19 16.69
C THR A 3 21.04 -15.79 17.32
N THR A 4 21.78 -14.83 16.79
CA THR A 4 21.83 -13.45 17.29
C THR A 4 21.78 -12.45 16.14
N LEU A 5 21.38 -11.20 16.42
CA LEU A 5 21.48 -10.07 15.49
C LEU A 5 22.71 -9.23 15.84
N ARG A 6 23.62 -9.07 14.88
CA ARG A 6 24.79 -8.22 15.01
C ARG A 6 24.61 -6.98 14.13
N PRO A 7 24.76 -5.77 14.67
CA PRO A 7 24.72 -4.57 13.87
C PRO A 7 25.69 -4.60 12.71
N ALA A 8 25.21 -4.36 11.48
CA ALA A 8 26.02 -4.29 10.26
C ALA A 8 26.47 -2.86 9.92
N GLY A 9 26.11 -1.88 10.76
CA GLY A 9 26.45 -0.47 10.61
C GLY A 9 25.84 0.40 11.70
N PRO A 10 26.09 1.73 11.67
CA PRO A 10 25.48 2.67 12.59
C PRO A 10 23.97 2.80 12.35
N ILE A 11 23.26 3.34 13.36
CA ILE A 11 21.88 3.79 13.15
C ILE A 11 21.92 5.01 12.25
N GLN A 12 21.10 4.99 11.21
CA GLN A 12 20.87 6.14 10.34
C GLN A 12 19.58 6.81 10.78
N SER A 13 19.65 8.09 11.12
CA SER A 13 18.49 8.87 11.55
C SER A 13 18.12 9.89 10.47
N GLY A 14 16.84 9.98 10.14
CA GLY A 14 16.26 11.02 9.31
C GLY A 14 15.87 12.26 10.13
N ALA A 15 15.75 13.40 9.47
CA ALA A 15 15.30 14.66 10.10
C ALA A 15 13.86 14.59 10.65
N ASP A 16 13.07 13.65 10.13
CA ASP A 16 11.69 13.36 10.51
C ASP A 16 11.57 12.41 11.73
N GLY A 17 12.69 12.05 12.37
CA GLY A 17 12.73 11.07 13.46
C GLY A 17 12.70 9.61 12.99
N ALA A 18 12.66 9.34 11.68
CA ALA A 18 12.82 8.00 11.15
C ALA A 18 14.21 7.44 11.50
N GLN A 19 14.26 6.19 11.89
CA GLN A 19 15.51 5.48 12.16
C GLN A 19 15.58 4.22 11.32
N ARG A 20 16.78 3.85 10.90
CA ARG A 20 17.00 2.58 10.19
C ARG A 20 18.36 2.00 10.52
N ARG A 21 18.43 0.67 10.56
CA ARG A 21 19.69 -0.07 10.75
C ARG A 21 19.59 -1.46 10.13
N ALA A 22 20.68 -1.88 9.50
CA ALA A 22 20.85 -3.25 9.04
C ALA A 22 21.55 -4.10 10.11
N TYR A 23 21.23 -5.40 10.13
CA TYR A 23 21.82 -6.39 11.01
C TYR A 23 22.18 -7.65 10.23
N ASP A 24 23.30 -8.26 10.58
CA ASP A 24 23.60 -9.64 10.22
C ASP A 24 22.85 -10.59 11.16
N VAL A 25 22.21 -11.60 10.59
CA VAL A 25 21.76 -12.76 11.38
C VAL A 25 22.92 -13.70 11.51
N CYS A 26 23.39 -13.92 12.75
CA CYS A 26 24.55 -14.77 13.02
C CYS A 26 24.13 -16.07 13.71
N ASP A 27 24.74 -17.20 13.33
CA ASP A 27 24.65 -18.48 14.02
C ASP A 27 26.04 -18.85 14.54
N ASN A 28 26.17 -18.97 15.88
CA ASN A 28 27.46 -19.16 16.55
C ASN A 28 28.53 -18.17 16.05
N GLY A 29 28.15 -16.88 15.89
CA GLY A 29 29.03 -15.80 15.48
C GLY A 29 29.28 -15.69 13.96
N ARG A 30 28.84 -16.63 13.14
CA ARG A 30 28.99 -16.60 11.68
C ARG A 30 27.75 -15.98 11.05
N PRO A 31 27.86 -15.02 10.11
CA PRO A 31 26.72 -14.50 9.35
C PRO A 31 26.05 -15.62 8.54
N VAL A 32 24.74 -15.71 8.64
CA VAL A 32 23.88 -16.69 7.95
C VAL A 32 22.63 -16.06 7.37
N GLY A 33 22.60 -14.74 7.32
CA GLY A 33 21.47 -13.97 6.80
C GLY A 33 21.56 -12.51 7.19
N SER A 34 20.51 -11.76 6.88
CA SER A 34 20.43 -10.33 7.20
C SER A 34 18.99 -9.90 7.47
N VAL A 35 18.83 -8.77 8.17
CA VAL A 35 17.57 -8.08 8.35
C VAL A 35 17.79 -6.57 8.39
N ALA A 36 16.89 -5.81 7.83
CA ALA A 36 16.86 -4.35 7.93
C ALA A 36 15.67 -3.94 8.80
N LEU A 37 15.95 -3.11 9.82
CA LEU A 37 14.95 -2.54 10.71
C LEU A 37 14.82 -1.05 10.44
N ALA A 38 13.60 -0.54 10.53
CA ALA A 38 13.34 0.89 10.44
C ALA A 38 12.22 1.28 11.42
N VAL A 39 12.16 2.56 11.76
CA VAL A 39 11.09 3.16 12.52
C VAL A 39 10.44 4.21 11.64
N ALA A 40 9.13 4.11 11.48
CA ALA A 40 8.30 5.18 10.96
C ALA A 40 7.68 5.93 12.15
N PRO A 41 8.01 7.22 12.31
CA PRO A 41 7.38 8.03 13.35
C PRO A 41 5.88 8.11 13.13
N GLY A 42 5.11 8.04 14.20
CA GLY A 42 3.66 8.17 14.14
C GLY A 42 3.16 8.81 15.44
N ALA A 43 2.10 9.62 15.36
CA ALA A 43 1.58 10.31 16.52
C ALA A 43 0.87 9.39 17.53
N GLY A 44 0.47 8.18 17.10
CA GLY A 44 -0.07 7.12 17.98
C GLY A 44 0.99 6.17 18.53
N GLY A 45 2.27 6.51 18.39
CA GLY A 45 3.42 5.65 18.70
C GLY A 45 4.23 5.33 17.45
N ALA A 46 5.49 5.06 17.64
CA ALA A 46 6.38 4.69 16.55
C ALA A 46 6.01 3.29 16.01
N THR A 47 5.97 3.16 14.70
CA THR A 47 5.77 1.87 14.02
C THR A 47 7.12 1.30 13.61
N GLY A 48 7.45 0.13 14.12
CA GLY A 48 8.60 -0.63 13.68
C GLY A 48 8.37 -1.31 12.33
N LEU A 49 9.40 -1.36 11.51
CA LEU A 49 9.36 -2.02 10.21
C LEU A 49 10.45 -3.08 10.16
N ILE A 50 10.08 -4.33 9.97
CA ILE A 50 11.00 -5.41 9.62
C ILE A 50 11.02 -5.52 8.11
N ARG A 51 12.17 -5.20 7.50
CA ARG A 51 12.38 -5.23 6.06
C ARG A 51 13.43 -6.27 5.69
N ALA A 52 13.22 -6.95 4.57
CA ALA A 52 14.19 -7.83 3.94
C ALA A 52 14.86 -8.85 4.88
N LEU A 53 14.09 -9.47 5.79
CA LEU A 53 14.59 -10.59 6.59
C LEU A 53 14.92 -11.76 5.67
N ARG A 54 16.21 -12.12 5.62
CA ARG A 54 16.73 -13.20 4.78
C ARG A 54 17.57 -14.15 5.60
N ILE A 55 17.40 -15.44 5.38
CA ILE A 55 18.28 -16.50 5.87
C ILE A 55 18.85 -17.23 4.66
N ASP A 56 20.15 -17.48 4.68
CA ASP A 56 20.86 -18.19 3.62
C ASP A 56 20.25 -19.58 3.40
N GLU A 57 20.05 -19.96 2.16
CA GLU A 57 19.29 -21.13 1.77
C GLU A 57 19.80 -22.41 2.44
N ALA A 58 21.09 -22.63 2.47
CA ALA A 58 21.75 -23.81 3.04
C ALA A 58 21.47 -24.03 4.54
N VAL A 59 21.01 -22.97 5.23
CA VAL A 59 20.78 -23.01 6.69
C VAL A 59 19.35 -22.68 7.10
N ARG A 60 18.42 -22.61 6.17
CA ARG A 60 16.99 -22.43 6.42
C ARG A 60 16.37 -23.62 7.18
N ARG A 61 15.13 -23.48 7.61
CA ARG A 61 14.30 -24.50 8.29
C ARG A 61 14.89 -25.05 9.58
N ARG A 62 15.68 -24.23 10.30
CA ARG A 62 16.27 -24.56 11.61
C ARG A 62 15.91 -23.51 12.68
N GLY A 63 14.77 -22.84 12.54
CA GLY A 63 14.27 -21.84 13.50
C GLY A 63 14.97 -20.48 13.45
N ARG A 64 16.03 -20.30 12.64
CA ARG A 64 16.83 -19.04 12.62
C ARG A 64 16.01 -17.82 12.22
N GLY A 65 15.09 -17.96 11.23
CA GLY A 65 14.19 -16.89 10.83
C GLY A 65 13.27 -16.45 11.96
N THR A 66 12.74 -17.40 12.72
CA THR A 66 11.88 -17.14 13.88
C THR A 66 12.65 -16.37 14.96
N ILE A 67 13.86 -16.83 15.31
CA ILE A 67 14.69 -16.15 16.31
C ILE A 67 15.09 -14.74 15.85
N ALA A 68 15.46 -14.59 14.57
CA ALA A 68 15.83 -13.29 14.00
C ALA A 68 14.64 -12.31 14.00
N ALA A 69 13.42 -12.78 13.66
CA ALA A 69 12.21 -11.97 13.72
C ALA A 69 11.88 -11.53 15.14
N LEU A 70 11.90 -12.45 16.12
CA LEU A 70 11.65 -12.13 17.54
C LEU A 70 12.72 -11.16 18.09
N ALA A 71 13.99 -11.35 17.75
CA ALA A 71 15.05 -10.42 18.14
C ALA A 71 14.86 -9.03 17.50
N SER A 72 14.37 -8.98 16.25
CA SER A 72 14.01 -7.73 15.56
C SER A 72 12.88 -7.00 16.27
N GLU A 73 11.84 -7.72 16.69
CA GLU A 73 10.73 -7.15 17.45
C GLU A 73 11.19 -6.56 18.78
N GLU A 74 12.11 -7.24 19.49
CA GLU A 74 12.67 -6.75 20.75
C GLU A 74 13.51 -5.48 20.56
N ILE A 75 14.30 -5.42 19.49
CA ILE A 75 15.05 -4.21 19.13
C ILE A 75 14.08 -3.05 18.83
N LEU A 76 13.03 -3.29 18.05
CA LEU A 76 12.02 -2.29 17.72
C LEU A 76 11.24 -1.83 18.95
N ARG A 77 10.93 -2.73 19.87
CA ARG A 77 10.35 -2.38 21.19
C ARG A 77 11.30 -1.48 21.97
N GLY A 78 12.59 -1.80 21.99
CA GLY A 78 13.63 -0.95 22.60
C GLY A 78 13.79 0.42 21.91
N TRP A 79 13.38 0.55 20.65
CA TRP A 79 13.31 1.84 19.95
C TRP A 79 11.98 2.58 20.19
N GLY A 80 11.12 2.11 21.10
CA GLY A 80 9.85 2.74 21.47
C GLY A 80 8.69 2.46 20.50
N CYS A 81 8.81 1.44 19.67
CA CYS A 81 7.71 1.05 18.80
C CYS A 81 6.61 0.29 19.57
N SER A 82 5.35 0.65 19.34
CA SER A 82 4.18 -0.03 19.90
C SER A 82 3.58 -1.11 19.01
N GLN A 83 3.96 -1.09 17.74
CA GLN A 83 3.57 -2.08 16.74
C GLN A 83 4.71 -2.33 15.74
N VAL A 84 4.66 -3.47 15.10
CA VAL A 84 5.59 -3.84 14.03
C VAL A 84 4.83 -4.21 12.78
N CYS A 85 5.34 -3.76 11.63
CA CYS A 85 4.85 -4.09 10.31
C CYS A 85 5.94 -4.79 9.50
N THR A 86 5.52 -5.68 8.62
CA THR A 86 6.38 -6.31 7.62
C THR A 86 5.60 -6.53 6.33
N GLU A 87 6.32 -6.73 5.24
CA GLU A 87 5.74 -7.06 3.96
C GLU A 87 6.25 -8.41 3.50
N VAL A 88 5.33 -9.24 3.00
CA VAL A 88 5.64 -10.57 2.44
C VAL A 88 5.17 -10.59 1.00
N ALA A 89 6.03 -11.03 0.08
CA ALA A 89 5.64 -11.20 -1.31
C ALA A 89 4.57 -12.30 -1.42
N ALA A 90 3.59 -12.11 -2.27
CA ALA A 90 2.60 -13.14 -2.53
C ALA A 90 3.28 -14.39 -3.09
N GLY A 91 2.92 -15.56 -2.54
CA GLY A 91 3.55 -16.84 -2.86
C GLY A 91 4.83 -17.14 -2.08
N ASP A 92 5.35 -16.23 -1.25
CA ASP A 92 6.38 -16.59 -0.27
C ASP A 92 5.75 -17.32 0.92
N THR A 93 5.42 -18.58 0.69
CA THR A 93 4.78 -19.44 1.71
C THR A 93 5.62 -19.61 2.99
N ALA A 94 6.93 -19.42 2.90
CA ALA A 94 7.80 -19.51 4.08
C ALA A 94 7.68 -18.24 4.93
N GLY A 95 7.68 -17.06 4.30
CA GLY A 95 7.45 -15.78 4.95
C GLY A 95 6.04 -15.69 5.54
N GLU A 96 5.02 -16.10 4.80
CA GLU A 96 3.63 -16.12 5.26
C GLU A 96 3.44 -17.00 6.51
N ARG A 97 3.99 -18.25 6.49
CA ARG A 97 3.94 -19.16 7.64
C ARG A 97 4.70 -18.62 8.84
N LEU A 98 5.85 -18.00 8.62
CA LEU A 98 6.63 -17.38 9.69
C LEU A 98 5.84 -16.24 10.33
N ALA A 99 5.29 -15.34 9.54
CA ALA A 99 4.51 -14.22 10.02
C ALA A 99 3.26 -14.70 10.80
N ALA A 100 2.52 -15.65 10.26
CA ALA A 100 1.35 -16.25 10.93
C ALA A 100 1.73 -16.91 12.27
N ALA A 101 2.83 -17.68 12.31
CA ALA A 101 3.32 -18.33 13.53
C ALA A 101 3.77 -17.33 14.60
N LEU A 102 4.17 -16.11 14.20
CA LEU A 102 4.53 -15.02 15.11
C LEU A 102 3.36 -14.10 15.48
N GLY A 103 2.14 -14.39 15.00
CA GLY A 103 0.93 -13.64 15.33
C GLY A 103 0.72 -12.37 14.53
N TYR A 104 1.37 -12.22 13.38
CA TYR A 104 1.07 -11.13 12.46
C TYR A 104 -0.27 -11.33 11.79
N THR A 105 -1.02 -10.25 11.61
CA THR A 105 -2.29 -10.22 10.90
C THR A 105 -2.17 -9.35 9.64
N GLU A 106 -2.78 -9.80 8.56
CA GLU A 106 -2.79 -9.05 7.31
C GLU A 106 -3.65 -7.78 7.45
N ARG A 107 -3.12 -6.65 6.99
CA ARG A 107 -3.78 -5.34 7.03
C ARG A 107 -4.19 -4.85 5.65
N SER A 108 -3.38 -5.16 4.67
CA SER A 108 -3.63 -4.71 3.29
C SER A 108 -2.87 -5.56 2.28
N ARG A 109 -3.27 -5.42 1.01
CA ARG A 109 -2.62 -6.04 -0.14
C ARG A 109 -2.31 -5.01 -1.21
N ASN A 110 -1.17 -5.19 -1.86
CA ASN A 110 -0.98 -4.64 -3.20
C ASN A 110 -1.41 -5.70 -4.20
N MET A 111 -2.23 -5.30 -5.16
CA MET A 111 -2.72 -6.21 -6.20
C MET A 111 -2.42 -5.63 -7.57
N VAL A 112 -2.15 -6.50 -8.54
CA VAL A 112 -1.85 -6.13 -9.93
C VAL A 112 -2.63 -7.02 -10.87
N LYS A 113 -3.04 -6.44 -12.01
CA LYS A 113 -3.64 -7.17 -13.13
C LYS A 113 -2.84 -6.87 -14.40
N THR A 114 -2.58 -7.89 -15.21
CA THR A 114 -2.15 -7.70 -16.59
C THR A 114 -3.37 -7.30 -17.42
N LEU A 115 -3.24 -6.19 -18.14
CA LEU A 115 -4.33 -5.65 -18.95
C LEU A 115 -4.53 -6.48 -20.23
N PRO A 116 -5.78 -6.61 -20.72
CA PRO A 116 -6.06 -7.21 -22.04
C PRO A 116 -5.52 -6.31 -23.16
N GLU A 117 -5.37 -6.86 -24.35
CA GLU A 117 -4.97 -6.05 -25.53
C GLU A 117 -6.06 -5.05 -25.95
N GLU A 118 -7.34 -5.43 -25.80
CA GLU A 118 -8.48 -4.59 -26.14
C GLU A 118 -9.07 -3.93 -24.88
N PRO A 119 -9.40 -2.63 -24.94
CA PRO A 119 -10.05 -1.95 -23.85
C PRO A 119 -11.40 -2.56 -23.48
N PRO A 120 -11.68 -2.80 -22.19
CA PRO A 120 -12.95 -3.36 -21.78
C PRO A 120 -14.11 -2.40 -22.07
N THR A 121 -15.26 -2.95 -22.40
CA THR A 121 -16.48 -2.17 -22.66
C THR A 121 -17.18 -1.83 -21.36
N LEU A 122 -17.59 -0.57 -21.20
CA LEU A 122 -18.45 -0.17 -20.09
C LEU A 122 -19.86 -0.73 -20.28
N PRO A 123 -20.54 -1.11 -19.18
CA PRO A 123 -21.95 -1.51 -19.25
C PRO A 123 -22.84 -0.40 -19.86
N GLY A 124 -23.89 -0.83 -20.58
CA GLY A 124 -24.79 0.10 -21.26
C GLY A 124 -25.41 1.13 -20.32
N GLY A 125 -25.61 2.36 -20.82
CA GLY A 125 -26.15 3.48 -20.06
C GLY A 125 -25.14 4.21 -19.14
N LEU A 126 -23.88 3.70 -19.07
CA LEU A 126 -22.82 4.35 -18.32
C LEU A 126 -21.88 5.11 -19.25
N THR A 127 -21.50 6.30 -18.81
CA THR A 127 -20.47 7.12 -19.45
C THR A 127 -19.43 7.54 -18.41
N ALA A 128 -18.17 7.57 -18.81
CA ALA A 128 -17.09 8.10 -18.00
C ALA A 128 -16.56 9.38 -18.66
N GLN A 129 -16.35 10.41 -17.87
CA GLN A 129 -15.90 11.72 -18.32
C GLN A 129 -14.86 12.28 -17.35
N PRO A 130 -13.81 12.95 -17.85
CA PRO A 130 -12.88 13.68 -16.99
C PRO A 130 -13.64 14.68 -16.10
N MET A 131 -13.19 14.83 -14.86
CA MET A 131 -13.69 15.88 -13.98
C MET A 131 -13.40 17.25 -14.59
N THR A 132 -14.37 18.16 -14.49
CA THR A 132 -14.12 19.58 -14.75
C THR A 132 -13.29 20.20 -13.61
N PRO A 133 -12.68 21.38 -13.79
CA PRO A 133 -11.96 22.06 -12.71
C PRO A 133 -12.83 22.31 -11.46
N GLU A 134 -14.11 22.61 -11.65
CA GLU A 134 -15.07 22.82 -10.56
C GLU A 134 -15.39 21.52 -9.80
N GLU A 135 -15.58 20.42 -10.52
CA GLU A 135 -15.81 19.10 -9.94
C GLU A 135 -14.56 18.62 -9.20
N PHE A 136 -13.37 18.85 -9.76
CA PHE A 136 -12.10 18.53 -9.12
C PHE A 136 -11.91 19.28 -7.81
N ALA A 137 -12.18 20.58 -7.78
CA ALA A 137 -12.04 21.37 -6.55
C ALA A 137 -12.94 20.89 -5.41
N VAL A 138 -14.15 20.38 -5.75
CA VAL A 138 -15.05 19.74 -4.76
C VAL A 138 -14.48 18.42 -4.29
N TRP A 139 -14.08 17.55 -5.22
CA TRP A 139 -13.49 16.24 -4.92
C TRP A 139 -12.21 16.38 -4.07
N GLU A 140 -11.28 17.25 -4.46
CA GLU A 140 -10.01 17.43 -3.76
C GLU A 140 -10.22 17.87 -2.30
N ARG A 141 -11.11 18.83 -2.08
CA ARG A 141 -11.48 19.27 -0.73
C ARG A 141 -11.99 18.11 0.12
N ASP A 142 -12.90 17.31 -0.43
CA ASP A 142 -13.55 16.20 0.28
C ASP A 142 -12.55 15.04 0.50
N ALA A 143 -11.70 14.73 -0.49
CA ALA A 143 -10.62 13.74 -0.38
C ALA A 143 -9.56 14.15 0.66
N VAL A 144 -9.14 15.41 0.68
CA VAL A 144 -8.22 15.93 1.70
C VAL A 144 -8.86 15.88 3.10
N ALA A 145 -10.15 16.19 3.22
CA ALA A 145 -10.86 16.10 4.49
C ALA A 145 -10.95 14.65 4.99
N ALA A 146 -11.32 13.72 4.13
CA ALA A 146 -11.39 12.29 4.46
C ALA A 146 -10.01 11.73 4.84
N TYR A 147 -8.96 12.09 4.11
CA TYR A 147 -7.61 11.68 4.43
C TYR A 147 -7.09 12.32 5.73
N THR A 148 -7.48 13.55 6.05
CA THR A 148 -7.21 14.21 7.33
C THR A 148 -7.77 13.39 8.48
N GLU A 149 -9.05 12.98 8.44
CA GLU A 149 -9.65 12.15 9.49
C GLU A 149 -9.00 10.76 9.56
N ASN A 150 -8.59 10.18 8.44
CA ASN A 150 -7.82 8.94 8.42
C ASN A 150 -6.46 9.10 9.13
N LEU A 151 -5.74 10.20 8.90
CA LEU A 151 -4.48 10.50 9.58
C LEU A 151 -4.71 10.67 11.09
N VAL A 152 -5.76 11.37 11.50
CA VAL A 152 -6.12 11.52 12.91
C VAL A 152 -6.44 10.17 13.56
N SER A 153 -7.21 9.32 12.90
CA SER A 153 -7.53 7.98 13.41
C SER A 153 -6.30 7.08 13.56
N ARG A 154 -5.25 7.36 12.79
CA ARG A 154 -3.94 6.68 12.87
C ARG A 154 -2.98 7.35 13.85
N GLY A 155 -3.44 8.36 14.58
CA GLY A 155 -2.70 9.02 15.66
C GLY A 155 -1.91 10.25 15.25
N VAL A 156 -2.06 10.78 14.03
CA VAL A 156 -1.49 12.09 13.69
C VAL A 156 -2.21 13.18 14.48
N PRO A 157 -1.49 14.11 15.16
CA PRO A 157 -2.14 15.20 15.86
C PRO A 157 -3.14 15.95 14.96
N ARG A 158 -4.34 16.21 15.48
CA ARG A 158 -5.41 16.88 14.72
C ARG A 158 -4.96 18.21 14.11
N GLU A 159 -4.05 18.92 14.78
CA GLU A 159 -3.49 20.19 14.28
C GLU A 159 -2.57 20.00 13.07
N ALA A 160 -1.81 18.92 13.01
CA ALA A 160 -0.85 18.62 11.95
C ALA A 160 -1.49 17.88 10.77
N ALA A 161 -2.57 17.13 11.00
CA ALA A 161 -3.19 16.24 10.03
C ALA A 161 -3.63 16.95 8.73
N PRO A 162 -4.25 18.15 8.75
CA PRO A 162 -4.67 18.83 7.51
C PRO A 162 -3.49 19.23 6.62
N ALA A 163 -2.38 19.66 7.21
CA ALA A 163 -1.17 20.01 6.44
C ALA A 163 -0.54 18.77 5.83
N ALA A 164 -0.46 17.67 6.60
CA ALA A 164 0.06 16.39 6.12
C ALA A 164 -0.82 15.80 5.00
N ALA A 165 -2.15 15.92 5.11
CA ALA A 165 -3.09 15.47 4.08
C ALA A 165 -2.89 16.24 2.77
N ARG A 166 -2.85 17.57 2.83
CA ARG A 166 -2.56 18.41 1.64
C ARG A 166 -1.21 18.09 1.01
N ALA A 167 -0.17 17.93 1.83
CA ALA A 167 1.16 17.58 1.32
C ALA A 167 1.19 16.20 0.64
N ALA A 168 0.43 15.24 1.13
CA ALA A 168 0.30 13.93 0.51
C ALA A 168 -0.41 14.01 -0.84
N HIS A 169 -1.52 14.77 -0.94
CA HIS A 169 -2.22 15.01 -2.19
C HIS A 169 -1.33 15.75 -3.20
N ALA A 170 -0.69 16.85 -2.81
CA ALA A 170 0.19 17.63 -3.68
C ALA A 170 1.40 16.83 -4.21
N ARG A 171 1.81 15.78 -3.54
CA ARG A 171 2.88 14.88 -4.03
C ARG A 171 2.46 14.11 -5.28
N HIS A 172 1.18 13.71 -5.36
CA HIS A 172 0.64 12.93 -6.46
C HIS A 172 -0.11 13.79 -7.49
N LEU A 173 -0.51 14.99 -7.09
CA LEU A 173 -1.26 15.96 -7.90
C LEU A 173 -0.61 17.35 -7.80
N PRO A 174 0.70 17.50 -8.14
CA PRO A 174 1.40 18.78 -8.00
C PRO A 174 0.74 19.90 -8.82
N ASP A 175 0.15 19.58 -9.98
CA ASP A 175 -0.53 20.51 -10.87
C ASP A 175 -2.04 20.19 -10.99
N GLY A 176 -2.62 19.56 -9.99
CA GLY A 176 -4.02 19.13 -9.97
C GLY A 176 -4.37 18.27 -11.18
N LEU A 177 -5.45 18.62 -11.89
CA LEU A 177 -5.86 17.92 -13.13
C LEU A 177 -4.86 18.03 -14.27
N ALA A 178 -3.95 19.03 -14.26
CA ALA A 178 -2.91 19.20 -15.28
C ALA A 178 -1.65 18.36 -15.00
N THR A 179 -1.62 17.63 -13.89
CA THR A 179 -0.51 16.72 -13.57
C THR A 179 -0.37 15.67 -14.67
N GLU A 180 0.84 15.51 -15.22
CA GLU A 180 1.12 14.63 -16.34
C GLU A 180 0.75 13.18 -16.03
N GLY A 181 -0.02 12.56 -16.94
CA GLY A 181 -0.46 11.17 -16.84
C GLY A 181 -1.60 10.92 -15.85
N VAL A 182 -2.04 11.91 -15.09
CA VAL A 182 -3.15 11.78 -14.15
C VAL A 182 -4.50 11.83 -14.87
N ARG A 183 -5.40 10.95 -14.44
CA ARG A 183 -6.81 10.97 -14.87
C ARG A 183 -7.71 10.81 -13.66
N LEU A 184 -8.63 11.76 -13.53
CA LEU A 184 -9.75 11.70 -12.60
C LEU A 184 -11.05 11.76 -13.42
N ASP A 185 -11.73 10.64 -13.47
CA ASP A 185 -12.98 10.51 -14.23
C ASP A 185 -14.17 10.31 -13.29
N HIS A 186 -15.27 10.99 -13.58
CA HIS A 186 -16.59 10.67 -13.04
C HIS A 186 -17.25 9.58 -13.88
N LEU A 187 -17.89 8.62 -13.21
CA LEU A 187 -18.82 7.67 -13.83
C LEU A 187 -20.23 8.23 -13.69
N ARG A 188 -20.96 8.30 -14.81
CA ARG A 188 -22.34 8.79 -14.87
C ARG A 188 -23.29 7.71 -15.35
N HIS A 189 -24.50 7.69 -14.76
CA HIS A 189 -25.63 6.93 -15.25
C HIS A 189 -26.75 7.90 -15.58
N GLY A 190 -26.99 8.15 -16.87
CA GLY A 190 -27.81 9.27 -17.30
C GLY A 190 -27.24 10.61 -16.85
N ALA A 191 -28.03 11.40 -16.11
CA ALA A 191 -27.61 12.68 -15.54
C ALA A 191 -26.87 12.57 -14.19
N GLU A 192 -26.92 11.40 -13.55
CA GLU A 192 -26.42 11.21 -12.19
C GLU A 192 -24.94 10.81 -12.17
N THR A 193 -24.13 11.50 -11.37
CA THR A 193 -22.78 11.06 -11.05
C THR A 193 -22.84 9.97 -9.99
N VAL A 194 -22.42 8.74 -10.31
CA VAL A 194 -22.54 7.56 -9.44
C VAL A 194 -21.24 7.18 -8.74
N GLY A 195 -20.14 7.81 -9.12
CA GLY A 195 -18.83 7.59 -8.51
C GLY A 195 -17.71 8.21 -9.32
N HIS A 196 -16.48 7.99 -8.87
CA HIS A 196 -15.28 8.49 -9.52
C HIS A 196 -14.13 7.49 -9.44
N VAL A 197 -13.13 7.70 -10.27
CA VAL A 197 -11.86 6.98 -10.24
C VAL A 197 -10.71 7.93 -10.50
N TRP A 198 -9.63 7.78 -9.72
CA TRP A 198 -8.35 8.41 -9.91
C TRP A 198 -7.33 7.36 -10.32
N GLU A 199 -6.83 7.47 -11.52
CA GLU A 199 -5.77 6.64 -12.06
C GLU A 199 -4.58 7.52 -12.45
N ALA A 200 -3.37 7.05 -12.21
CA ALA A 200 -2.14 7.67 -12.66
C ALA A 200 -1.01 6.63 -12.80
N PRO A 201 0.02 6.91 -13.60
CA PRO A 201 1.18 6.03 -13.69
C PRO A 201 1.94 5.99 -12.37
N PHE A 202 2.40 4.80 -12.02
CA PHE A 202 3.15 4.56 -10.79
C PHE A 202 4.36 3.65 -11.06
N GLU A 203 5.51 4.01 -10.53
CA GLU A 203 6.71 3.18 -10.58
C GLU A 203 6.73 2.24 -9.36
N MET A 204 6.33 0.98 -9.58
CA MET A 204 6.33 -0.03 -8.51
C MET A 204 7.72 -0.32 -7.95
N HIS A 205 8.71 -0.37 -8.84
CA HIS A 205 10.13 -0.48 -8.55
C HIS A 205 10.92 0.03 -9.77
N PRO A 206 12.22 0.36 -9.63
CA PRO A 206 13.01 0.92 -10.73
C PRO A 206 12.85 0.14 -12.03
N GLY A 207 12.34 0.85 -13.07
CA GLY A 207 12.12 0.31 -14.40
C GLY A 207 10.80 -0.44 -14.61
N LEU A 208 9.91 -0.55 -13.62
CA LEU A 208 8.56 -1.08 -13.79
C LEU A 208 7.50 -0.02 -13.51
N ARG A 209 7.05 0.65 -14.57
CA ARG A 209 5.91 1.56 -14.56
C ARG A 209 4.63 0.78 -14.88
N ILE A 210 3.57 1.10 -14.20
CA ILE A 210 2.22 0.54 -14.38
C ILE A 210 1.18 1.64 -14.21
N GLY A 211 -0.03 1.45 -14.72
CA GLY A 211 -1.18 2.22 -14.28
C GLY A 211 -1.48 1.92 -12.80
N TYR A 212 -1.96 2.89 -12.04
CA TYR A 212 -2.27 2.68 -10.64
C TYR A 212 -3.54 3.41 -10.22
N VAL A 213 -4.45 2.67 -9.59
CA VAL A 213 -5.67 3.24 -9.03
C VAL A 213 -5.35 3.78 -7.65
N PHE A 214 -5.27 5.11 -7.53
CA PHE A 214 -5.05 5.80 -6.26
C PHE A 214 -6.33 5.93 -5.45
N ASP A 215 -7.46 6.12 -6.14
CA ASP A 215 -8.77 6.22 -5.51
C ASP A 215 -9.87 5.71 -6.44
N VAL A 216 -10.86 5.05 -5.86
CA VAL A 216 -12.07 4.62 -6.54
C VAL A 216 -13.21 4.58 -5.54
N GLU A 217 -14.25 5.34 -5.81
CA GLU A 217 -15.40 5.41 -4.94
C GLU A 217 -16.73 5.38 -5.72
N VAL A 218 -17.66 4.56 -5.22
CA VAL A 218 -19.07 4.62 -5.60
C VAL A 218 -19.81 5.39 -4.54
N ALA A 219 -20.51 6.44 -4.94
CA ALA A 219 -21.32 7.26 -4.04
C ALA A 219 -22.35 6.38 -3.30
N GLU A 220 -22.53 6.62 -2.01
CA GLU A 220 -23.26 5.74 -1.10
C GLU A 220 -24.65 5.30 -1.60
N PRO A 221 -25.50 6.17 -2.16
CA PRO A 221 -26.84 5.79 -2.65
C PRO A 221 -26.82 4.82 -3.84
N TYR A 222 -25.65 4.67 -4.49
CA TYR A 222 -25.48 3.87 -5.71
C TYR A 222 -24.72 2.57 -5.49
N ARG A 223 -24.26 2.27 -4.25
CA ARG A 223 -23.51 1.05 -3.93
C ARG A 223 -24.36 -0.22 -4.17
N GLY A 224 -23.67 -1.33 -4.41
CA GLY A 224 -24.31 -2.63 -4.65
C GLY A 224 -24.96 -2.82 -6.03
N ARG A 225 -24.79 -1.86 -6.97
CA ARG A 225 -25.40 -1.89 -8.31
C ARG A 225 -24.41 -2.15 -9.45
N GLY A 226 -23.21 -2.61 -9.16
CA GLY A 226 -22.19 -2.91 -10.16
C GLY A 226 -21.32 -1.73 -10.62
N TYR A 227 -21.55 -0.51 -10.13
CA TYR A 227 -20.79 0.67 -10.55
C TYR A 227 -19.31 0.60 -10.18
N GLY A 228 -18.94 -0.05 -9.08
CA GLY A 228 -17.54 -0.28 -8.75
C GLY A 228 -16.80 -1.09 -9.82
N ARG A 229 -17.45 -2.08 -10.42
CA ARG A 229 -16.88 -2.80 -11.57
C ARG A 229 -16.70 -1.89 -12.77
N ALA A 230 -17.68 -1.06 -13.08
CA ALA A 230 -17.60 -0.12 -14.20
C ALA A 230 -16.46 0.92 -13.99
N LEU A 231 -16.26 1.42 -12.77
CA LEU A 231 -15.14 2.30 -12.44
C LEU A 231 -13.79 1.61 -12.64
N MET A 232 -13.64 0.36 -12.21
CA MET A 232 -12.41 -0.40 -12.43
C MET A 232 -12.17 -0.67 -13.93
N LEU A 233 -13.21 -0.99 -14.70
CA LEU A 233 -13.09 -1.11 -16.16
C LEU A 233 -12.67 0.23 -16.80
N GLN A 234 -13.16 1.37 -16.28
CA GLN A 234 -12.71 2.68 -16.74
C GLN A 234 -11.22 2.93 -16.40
N ALA A 235 -10.76 2.56 -15.19
CA ALA A 235 -9.35 2.64 -14.84
C ALA A 235 -8.46 1.82 -15.80
N GLU A 236 -8.90 0.60 -16.14
CA GLU A 236 -8.21 -0.26 -17.11
C GLU A 236 -8.15 0.39 -18.50
N ARG A 237 -9.23 1.05 -18.94
CA ARG A 237 -9.25 1.82 -20.21
C ARG A 237 -8.27 2.98 -20.20
N ILE A 238 -8.20 3.72 -19.07
CA ILE A 238 -7.28 4.84 -18.91
C ILE A 238 -5.84 4.33 -19.00
N ALA A 239 -5.48 3.30 -18.24
CA ALA A 239 -4.15 2.73 -18.25
C ALA A 239 -3.74 2.21 -19.64
N LEU A 240 -4.64 1.50 -20.36
CA LEU A 240 -4.39 1.07 -21.73
C LEU A 240 -4.17 2.24 -22.69
N ALA A 241 -4.97 3.29 -22.57
CA ALA A 241 -4.82 4.48 -23.41
C ALA A 241 -3.48 5.22 -23.14
N ALA A 242 -2.92 5.07 -21.94
CA ALA A 242 -1.59 5.56 -21.57
C ALA A 242 -0.45 4.61 -22.01
N GLY A 243 -0.77 3.48 -22.67
CA GLY A 243 0.20 2.48 -23.12
C GLY A 243 0.69 1.52 -22.04
N GLU A 244 0.04 1.51 -20.88
CA GLU A 244 0.40 0.60 -19.79
C GLU A 244 -0.12 -0.82 -20.08
N THR A 245 0.67 -1.82 -19.72
CA THR A 245 0.30 -3.25 -19.88
C THR A 245 -0.17 -3.88 -18.58
N ARG A 246 -0.05 -3.16 -17.47
CA ARG A 246 -0.46 -3.60 -16.14
C ARG A 246 -1.10 -2.45 -15.37
N ILE A 247 -1.99 -2.80 -14.47
CA ILE A 247 -2.61 -1.86 -13.54
C ILE A 247 -2.56 -2.43 -12.13
N GLY A 248 -2.28 -1.58 -11.15
CA GLY A 248 -2.18 -1.97 -9.74
C GLY A 248 -3.06 -1.13 -8.84
N LEU A 249 -3.21 -1.60 -7.63
CA LEU A 249 -3.92 -0.91 -6.55
C LEU A 249 -3.46 -1.42 -5.18
N HIS A 250 -3.83 -0.66 -4.14
CA HIS A 250 -3.69 -1.06 -2.74
C HIS A 250 -5.07 -1.16 -2.11
N VAL A 251 -5.30 -2.22 -1.31
CA VAL A 251 -6.59 -2.44 -0.66
C VAL A 251 -6.40 -2.91 0.78
N LEU A 252 -7.18 -2.34 1.70
CA LEU A 252 -7.25 -2.82 3.09
C LEU A 252 -8.02 -4.14 3.15
N THR A 253 -7.56 -5.11 3.93
CA THR A 253 -8.23 -6.42 4.09
C THR A 253 -9.60 -6.30 4.76
N ALA A 254 -9.84 -5.24 5.53
CA ALA A 254 -11.15 -4.92 6.08
C ALA A 254 -12.18 -4.54 5.00
N ASN A 255 -11.74 -4.07 3.81
CA ASN A 255 -12.63 -3.74 2.70
C ASN A 255 -12.97 -4.99 1.87
N THR A 256 -13.70 -5.91 2.48
CA THR A 256 -14.09 -7.18 1.85
C THR A 256 -14.86 -7.01 0.53
N PRO A 257 -15.78 -6.03 0.38
CA PRO A 257 -16.45 -5.80 -0.90
C PRO A 257 -15.48 -5.45 -2.03
N ALA A 258 -14.51 -4.58 -1.77
CA ALA A 258 -13.50 -4.18 -2.76
C ALA A 258 -12.58 -5.36 -3.12
N LEU A 259 -12.11 -6.13 -2.13
CA LEU A 259 -11.30 -7.33 -2.36
C LEU A 259 -11.99 -8.30 -3.31
N ARG A 260 -13.25 -8.66 -3.02
CA ARG A 260 -14.03 -9.58 -3.89
C ARG A 260 -14.21 -9.00 -5.30
N LEU A 261 -14.40 -7.69 -5.42
CA LEU A 261 -14.49 -7.03 -6.72
C LEU A 261 -13.19 -7.19 -7.51
N TYR A 262 -12.05 -6.84 -6.91
CA TYR A 262 -10.75 -6.89 -7.58
C TYR A 262 -10.36 -8.32 -7.96
N GLU A 263 -10.53 -9.29 -7.06
CA GLU A 263 -10.33 -10.72 -7.36
C GLU A 263 -11.21 -11.19 -8.53
N SER A 264 -12.50 -10.79 -8.55
CA SER A 264 -13.43 -11.12 -9.64
C SER A 264 -13.10 -10.46 -10.98
N LEU A 265 -12.26 -9.43 -10.98
CA LEU A 265 -11.74 -8.74 -12.16
C LEU A 265 -10.37 -9.27 -12.62
N GLY A 266 -9.79 -10.23 -11.88
CA GLY A 266 -8.51 -10.83 -12.19
C GLY A 266 -7.29 -10.07 -11.66
N TYR A 267 -7.48 -9.21 -10.64
CA TYR A 267 -6.36 -8.66 -9.90
C TYR A 267 -5.80 -9.72 -8.95
N GLU A 268 -4.49 -9.89 -8.98
CA GLU A 268 -3.78 -10.86 -8.15
C GLU A 268 -2.92 -10.15 -7.11
N PRO A 269 -2.83 -10.67 -5.87
CA PRO A 269 -1.96 -10.09 -4.88
C PRO A 269 -0.49 -10.25 -5.29
N THR A 270 0.29 -9.17 -5.10
CA THR A 270 1.74 -9.19 -5.29
C THR A 270 2.48 -9.07 -3.97
N ARG A 271 1.84 -8.47 -2.96
CA ARG A 271 2.42 -8.24 -1.64
C ARG A 271 1.35 -8.14 -0.58
N HIS A 272 1.62 -8.77 0.56
CA HIS A 272 0.82 -8.71 1.78
C HIS A 272 1.52 -7.82 2.81
N SER A 273 0.83 -6.81 3.33
CA SER A 273 1.29 -6.01 4.45
C SER A 273 0.70 -6.57 5.74
N LEU A 274 1.57 -6.92 6.67
CA LEU A 274 1.23 -7.62 7.90
C LEU A 274 1.67 -6.80 9.10
N ALA A 275 0.89 -6.84 10.17
CA ALA A 275 1.22 -6.10 11.39
C ALA A 275 0.84 -6.89 12.64
N LYS A 276 1.53 -6.57 13.76
CA LYS A 276 1.13 -7.00 15.09
C LYS A 276 1.51 -5.95 16.14
N PRO A 277 0.83 -5.87 17.30
CA PRO A 277 1.29 -5.12 18.47
C PRO A 277 2.61 -5.68 19.00
N LEU A 278 3.46 -4.81 19.58
CA LEU A 278 4.71 -5.17 20.26
C LEU A 278 4.53 -5.21 21.78
#